data_9bcbed08a608d17bbe9a35cdadc4ce79
#
_entry.id   9bcbed08a608d17bbe9a35cdadc4ce79
#
_cell.length_a   1.000
_cell.length_b   1.000
_cell.length_c   1.000
_cell.angle_alpha   90.00
_cell.angle_beta   90.00
_cell.angle_gamma   90.00
#
_symmetry.space_group_name_H-M   'P 1'
#
loop_
_entity.id
_entity.type
_entity.pdbx_description
1 polymer ?
#
loop_
_entity_poly.entity_id
_entity_poly.type
_entity_poly.pdbx_seq_one_letter_code
_entity_poly.pdbx_strand_id
1 'polypeptide(L)'
;MSIATMVIPCFNEAKRLDVAAFERFARDRPETSFLFVDDGSTDGTRRILDELAARMPARASVLGLEQNSGKAEAVRRGVNRALEGKPTYVGFWDADLATPLPVICEFSELLDSNPRLEMIMGARVQLLGRHIERSALRHYAGRIAATAISTVLGLRVYDTQCGAKLFRAEVARELFRERFRTRWIFDAEVIARLIARLGADSNPSARDVVYEYPLHAWMDVRGSKIGPSDYLRAAVDLLRIYRHYVRPSRNR
;
A
#
# COMPACT_ATOMS: atom_id res chain seq x y z
N MET A 1 5.86 -21.13 -8.58
CA MET A 1 4.77 -20.26 -8.07
C MET A 1 5.37 -18.90 -7.82
N SER A 2 4.62 -17.81 -8.00
CA SER A 2 5.07 -16.47 -7.64
C SER A 2 5.16 -16.37 -6.12
N ILE A 3 6.30 -15.89 -5.60
CA ILE A 3 6.49 -15.68 -4.16
C ILE A 3 5.71 -14.45 -3.70
N ALA A 4 5.68 -13.39 -4.52
CA ALA A 4 4.96 -12.16 -4.23
C ALA A 4 3.94 -11.81 -5.32
N THR A 5 2.74 -11.37 -4.93
CA THR A 5 1.75 -10.76 -5.83
C THR A 5 1.52 -9.31 -5.43
N MET A 6 1.82 -8.40 -6.35
CA MET A 6 1.67 -6.97 -6.14
C MET A 6 0.39 -6.45 -6.79
N VAL A 7 -0.47 -5.86 -6.00
CA VAL A 7 -1.70 -5.20 -6.43
C VAL A 7 -1.40 -3.76 -6.84
N ILE A 8 -1.75 -3.40 -8.06
CA ILE A 8 -1.51 -2.08 -8.64
C ILE A 8 -2.86 -1.41 -8.89
N PRO A 9 -3.36 -0.55 -7.99
CA PRO A 9 -4.60 0.18 -8.21
C PRO A 9 -4.39 1.25 -9.28
N CYS A 10 -5.25 1.24 -10.32
CA CYS A 10 -5.19 2.15 -11.45
C CYS A 10 -6.54 2.88 -11.62
N PHE A 11 -6.50 4.20 -11.75
CA PHE A 11 -7.66 5.01 -12.13
C PHE A 11 -7.23 6.20 -12.99
N ASN A 12 -7.54 6.14 -14.28
CA ASN A 12 -7.17 7.15 -15.27
C ASN A 12 -5.64 7.38 -15.32
N GLU A 13 -4.91 6.28 -15.49
CA GLU A 13 -3.44 6.24 -15.53
C GLU A 13 -2.85 6.12 -16.95
N ALA A 14 -3.68 6.19 -18.00
CA ALA A 14 -3.24 5.95 -19.39
C ALA A 14 -2.03 6.79 -19.82
N LYS A 15 -1.86 7.98 -19.27
CA LYS A 15 -0.76 8.90 -19.60
C LYS A 15 0.48 8.73 -18.70
N ARG A 16 0.37 7.98 -17.59
CA ARG A 16 1.42 7.91 -16.55
C ARG A 16 1.96 6.52 -16.31
N LEU A 17 1.23 5.48 -16.74
CA LEU A 17 1.63 4.10 -16.51
C LEU A 17 2.88 3.76 -17.34
N ASP A 18 3.98 3.49 -16.66
CA ASP A 18 5.22 3.00 -17.30
C ASP A 18 5.15 1.49 -17.51
N VAL A 19 4.48 1.10 -18.61
CA VAL A 19 4.32 -0.30 -19.04
C VAL A 19 5.66 -1.01 -19.17
N ALA A 20 6.66 -0.31 -19.75
CA ALA A 20 7.98 -0.89 -19.98
C ALA A 20 8.73 -1.21 -18.67
N ALA A 21 8.53 -0.41 -17.62
CA ALA A 21 9.11 -0.71 -16.31
C ALA A 21 8.54 -1.98 -15.70
N PHE A 22 7.22 -2.19 -15.78
CA PHE A 22 6.58 -3.42 -15.32
C PHE A 22 7.05 -4.64 -16.11
N GLU A 23 7.15 -4.54 -17.45
CA GLU A 23 7.64 -5.62 -18.30
C GLU A 23 9.09 -6.01 -18.01
N ARG A 24 9.98 -5.02 -17.87
CA ARG A 24 11.37 -5.27 -17.51
C ARG A 24 11.47 -5.97 -16.16
N PHE A 25 10.80 -5.41 -15.15
CA PHE A 25 10.84 -5.97 -13.79
C PHE A 25 10.28 -7.40 -13.75
N ALA A 26 9.15 -7.68 -14.38
CA ALA A 26 8.55 -9.01 -14.42
C ALA A 26 9.42 -10.05 -15.15
N ARG A 27 10.21 -9.62 -16.14
CA ARG A 27 11.19 -10.46 -16.83
C ARG A 27 12.36 -10.80 -15.93
N ASP A 28 12.90 -9.79 -15.22
CA ASP A 28 14.09 -9.91 -14.40
C ASP A 28 13.79 -10.58 -13.03
N ARG A 29 12.53 -10.56 -12.59
CA ARG A 29 12.06 -11.07 -11.30
C ARG A 29 10.84 -12.00 -11.47
N PRO A 30 11.07 -13.24 -11.97
CA PRO A 30 10.00 -14.18 -12.26
C PRO A 30 9.22 -14.66 -11.04
N GLU A 31 9.73 -14.43 -9.83
CA GLU A 31 9.06 -14.70 -8.54
C GLU A 31 7.99 -13.66 -8.17
N THR A 32 7.89 -12.55 -8.92
CA THR A 32 6.90 -11.50 -8.68
C THR A 32 5.83 -11.51 -9.77
N SER A 33 4.58 -11.36 -9.38
CA SER A 33 3.44 -11.15 -10.29
C SER A 33 2.69 -9.87 -9.95
N PHE A 34 1.98 -9.33 -10.94
CA PHE A 34 1.20 -8.11 -10.81
C PHE A 34 -0.29 -8.38 -11.05
N LEU A 35 -1.12 -7.86 -10.16
CA LEU A 35 -2.56 -7.77 -10.37
C LEU A 35 -2.93 -6.29 -10.48
N PHE A 36 -3.14 -5.83 -11.70
CA PHE A 36 -3.64 -4.48 -11.95
C PHE A 36 -5.13 -4.41 -11.66
N VAL A 37 -5.54 -3.44 -10.86
CA VAL A 37 -6.96 -3.21 -10.55
C VAL A 37 -7.39 -1.92 -11.22
N ASP A 38 -8.16 -2.04 -12.30
CA ASP A 38 -8.78 -0.90 -12.95
C ASP A 38 -10.03 -0.47 -12.18
N ASP A 39 -9.93 0.63 -11.46
CA ASP A 39 -11.01 1.18 -10.61
C ASP A 39 -12.03 2.00 -11.43
N GLY A 40 -12.56 1.42 -12.51
CA GLY A 40 -13.56 2.04 -13.36
C GLY A 40 -13.02 3.24 -14.14
N SER A 41 -11.85 3.10 -14.76
CA SER A 41 -11.24 4.16 -15.58
C SER A 41 -12.12 4.52 -16.78
N THR A 42 -12.12 5.79 -17.13
CA THR A 42 -12.87 6.36 -18.27
C THR A 42 -11.98 6.79 -19.43
N ASP A 43 -10.66 6.63 -19.29
CA ASP A 43 -9.66 6.88 -20.32
C ASP A 43 -9.16 5.55 -20.95
N GLY A 44 -8.03 5.57 -21.63
CA GLY A 44 -7.42 4.36 -22.24
C GLY A 44 -6.77 3.39 -21.27
N THR A 45 -6.84 3.59 -19.93
CA THR A 45 -6.13 2.77 -18.93
C THR A 45 -6.47 1.30 -19.06
N ARG A 46 -7.75 0.93 -19.11
CA ARG A 46 -8.17 -0.47 -19.19
C ARG A 46 -7.55 -1.20 -20.39
N ARG A 47 -7.59 -0.58 -21.56
CA ARG A 47 -6.99 -1.16 -22.78
C ARG A 47 -5.49 -1.41 -22.61
N ILE A 48 -4.76 -0.43 -22.05
CA ILE A 48 -3.32 -0.56 -21.79
C ILE A 48 -3.03 -1.71 -20.83
N LEU A 49 -3.82 -1.87 -19.78
CA LEU A 49 -3.65 -2.96 -18.80
C LEU A 49 -3.94 -4.33 -19.43
N ASP A 50 -4.98 -4.45 -20.23
CA ASP A 50 -5.32 -5.70 -20.93
C ASP A 50 -4.23 -6.09 -21.94
N GLU A 51 -3.67 -5.12 -22.70
CA GLU A 51 -2.54 -5.34 -23.59
C GLU A 51 -1.27 -5.76 -22.82
N LEU A 52 -1.00 -5.14 -21.67
CA LEU A 52 0.12 -5.51 -20.80
C LEU A 52 -0.02 -6.94 -20.26
N ALA A 53 -1.20 -7.29 -19.76
CA ALA A 53 -1.48 -8.64 -19.28
C ALA A 53 -1.36 -9.69 -20.39
N ALA A 54 -1.80 -9.37 -21.62
CA ALA A 54 -1.66 -10.26 -22.77
C ALA A 54 -0.19 -10.53 -23.15
N ARG A 55 0.70 -9.54 -22.96
CA ARG A 55 2.15 -9.71 -23.16
C ARG A 55 2.85 -10.50 -22.05
N MET A 56 2.26 -10.55 -20.85
CA MET A 56 2.84 -11.21 -19.67
C MET A 56 1.82 -12.15 -18.98
N PRO A 57 1.19 -13.12 -19.66
CA PRO A 57 0.05 -13.87 -19.12
C PRO A 57 0.36 -14.68 -17.86
N ALA A 58 1.63 -15.05 -17.66
CA ALA A 58 2.07 -15.76 -16.47
C ALA A 58 2.38 -14.83 -15.26
N ARG A 59 2.47 -13.52 -15.50
CA ARG A 59 2.97 -12.54 -14.51
C ARG A 59 2.05 -11.34 -14.28
N ALA A 60 1.15 -11.07 -15.20
CA ALA A 60 0.24 -9.96 -15.10
C ALA A 60 -1.21 -10.40 -15.33
N SER A 61 -2.11 -9.87 -14.53
CA SER A 61 -3.55 -10.05 -14.69
C SER A 61 -4.27 -8.74 -14.39
N VAL A 62 -5.51 -8.62 -14.86
CA VAL A 62 -6.32 -7.42 -14.67
C VAL A 62 -7.63 -7.76 -13.96
N LEU A 63 -7.95 -7.01 -12.92
CA LEU A 63 -9.25 -6.98 -12.29
C LEU A 63 -9.94 -5.64 -12.63
N GLY A 64 -11.01 -5.68 -13.42
CA GLY A 64 -11.81 -4.49 -13.72
C GLY A 64 -12.95 -4.31 -12.71
N LEU A 65 -13.12 -3.10 -12.23
CA LEU A 65 -14.28 -2.70 -11.43
C LEU A 65 -15.25 -1.91 -12.32
N GLU A 66 -16.55 -2.11 -12.12
CA GLU A 66 -17.58 -1.48 -12.96
C GLU A 66 -17.60 0.04 -12.84
N GLN A 67 -17.23 0.56 -11.64
CA GLN A 67 -17.22 1.99 -11.35
C GLN A 67 -16.12 2.34 -10.35
N ASN A 68 -15.72 3.61 -10.31
CA ASN A 68 -14.74 4.09 -9.35
C ASN A 68 -15.23 3.88 -7.90
N SER A 69 -14.58 2.98 -7.21
CA SER A 69 -14.84 2.63 -5.81
C SER A 69 -13.85 3.28 -4.85
N GLY A 70 -12.78 3.88 -5.37
CA GLY A 70 -11.68 4.52 -4.65
C GLY A 70 -10.55 3.56 -4.31
N LYS A 71 -9.33 4.11 -4.16
CA LYS A 71 -8.08 3.34 -3.96
C LYS A 71 -8.20 2.27 -2.87
N ALA A 72 -8.80 2.60 -1.72
CA ALA A 72 -8.97 1.66 -0.62
C ALA A 72 -9.71 0.37 -1.04
N GLU A 73 -10.84 0.51 -1.75
CA GLU A 73 -11.64 -0.62 -2.19
C GLU A 73 -10.99 -1.36 -3.37
N ALA A 74 -10.35 -0.64 -4.29
CA ALA A 74 -9.57 -1.24 -5.38
C ALA A 74 -8.44 -2.12 -4.81
N VAL A 75 -7.65 -1.60 -3.86
CA VAL A 75 -6.59 -2.37 -3.17
C VAL A 75 -7.20 -3.57 -2.44
N ARG A 76 -8.27 -3.38 -1.66
CA ARG A 76 -8.90 -4.47 -0.92
C ARG A 76 -9.37 -5.60 -1.84
N ARG A 77 -10.07 -5.27 -2.93
CA ARG A 77 -10.54 -6.28 -3.90
C ARG A 77 -9.36 -6.95 -4.59
N GLY A 78 -8.34 -6.18 -4.96
CA GLY A 78 -7.12 -6.70 -5.55
C GLY A 78 -6.40 -7.68 -4.61
N VAL A 79 -6.20 -7.32 -3.34
CA VAL A 79 -5.54 -8.19 -2.36
C VAL A 79 -6.32 -9.50 -2.17
N ASN A 80 -7.65 -9.42 -1.98
CA ASN A 80 -8.46 -10.63 -1.84
C ASN A 80 -8.39 -11.53 -3.10
N ARG A 81 -8.39 -10.93 -4.30
CA ARG A 81 -8.24 -11.68 -5.56
C ARG A 81 -6.85 -12.31 -5.69
N ALA A 82 -5.79 -11.56 -5.34
CA ALA A 82 -4.41 -12.05 -5.36
C ALA A 82 -4.20 -13.25 -4.42
N LEU A 83 -4.85 -13.24 -3.25
CA LEU A 83 -4.78 -14.31 -2.25
C LEU A 83 -5.37 -15.65 -2.72
N GLU A 84 -6.23 -15.66 -3.75
CA GLU A 84 -6.74 -16.89 -4.37
C GLU A 84 -5.61 -17.70 -5.02
N GLY A 85 -4.57 -17.02 -5.55
CA GLY A 85 -3.36 -17.64 -6.09
C GLY A 85 -2.40 -18.22 -5.05
N LYS A 86 -2.71 -18.10 -3.76
CA LYS A 86 -1.90 -18.59 -2.62
C LYS A 86 -0.44 -18.12 -2.67
N PRO A 87 -0.15 -16.83 -2.87
CA PRO A 87 1.21 -16.32 -2.81
C PRO A 87 1.75 -16.41 -1.38
N THR A 88 3.08 -16.36 -1.22
CA THR A 88 3.73 -16.21 0.10
C THR A 88 3.52 -14.81 0.64
N TYR A 89 3.67 -13.81 -0.24
CA TYR A 89 3.52 -12.41 0.07
C TYR A 89 2.49 -11.76 -0.86
N VAL A 90 1.72 -10.82 -0.33
CA VAL A 90 0.85 -9.95 -1.12
C VAL A 90 1.05 -8.52 -0.67
N GLY A 91 1.08 -7.60 -1.62
CA GLY A 91 1.26 -6.19 -1.33
C GLY A 91 0.49 -5.31 -2.29
N PHE A 92 0.61 -4.01 -2.12
CA PHE A 92 0.15 -3.05 -3.10
C PHE A 92 1.20 -1.98 -3.37
N TRP A 93 1.16 -1.46 -4.58
CA TRP A 93 2.12 -0.48 -5.08
C TRP A 93 1.42 0.55 -5.94
N ASP A 94 1.83 1.81 -5.82
CA ASP A 94 1.25 2.87 -6.63
C ASP A 94 1.65 2.72 -8.10
N ALA A 95 0.69 2.90 -9.00
CA ALA A 95 0.86 2.71 -10.45
C ALA A 95 1.84 3.71 -11.09
N ASP A 96 2.05 4.86 -10.44
CA ASP A 96 2.94 5.92 -10.91
C ASP A 96 4.43 5.65 -10.67
N LEU A 97 4.75 4.54 -9.99
CA LEU A 97 6.11 4.11 -9.67
C LEU A 97 6.95 5.18 -8.94
N ALA A 98 6.30 6.06 -8.19
CA ALA A 98 7.00 7.00 -7.31
C ALA A 98 7.98 6.26 -6.36
N THR A 99 7.63 5.04 -5.96
CA THR A 99 8.54 4.08 -5.33
C THR A 99 9.01 3.08 -6.40
N PRO A 100 10.32 2.94 -6.64
CA PRO A 100 10.85 2.02 -7.65
C PRO A 100 10.51 0.56 -7.38
N LEU A 101 10.19 -0.22 -8.44
CA LEU A 101 9.83 -1.64 -8.33
C LEU A 101 10.91 -2.54 -7.67
N PRO A 102 12.24 -2.31 -7.85
CA PRO A 102 13.25 -3.13 -7.17
C PRO A 102 13.12 -3.20 -5.65
N VAL A 103 12.52 -2.21 -5.01
CA VAL A 103 12.26 -2.20 -3.56
C VAL A 103 11.35 -3.36 -3.12
N ILE A 104 10.56 -3.94 -4.04
CA ILE A 104 9.76 -5.14 -3.78
C ILE A 104 10.65 -6.32 -3.36
N CYS A 105 11.81 -6.47 -4.01
CA CYS A 105 12.77 -7.52 -3.67
C CYS A 105 13.33 -7.31 -2.26
N GLU A 106 13.71 -6.08 -1.94
CA GLU A 106 14.24 -5.71 -0.62
C GLU A 106 13.21 -5.98 0.49
N PHE A 107 11.92 -5.71 0.23
CA PHE A 107 10.84 -6.05 1.16
C PHE A 107 10.67 -7.56 1.33
N SER A 108 10.74 -8.31 0.24
CA SER A 108 10.63 -9.77 0.29
C SER A 108 11.79 -10.39 1.07
N GLU A 109 13.02 -9.94 0.81
CA GLU A 109 14.23 -10.39 1.52
C GLU A 109 14.15 -10.10 3.04
N LEU A 110 13.61 -8.95 3.42
CA LEU A 110 13.41 -8.61 4.83
C LEU A 110 12.37 -9.52 5.50
N LEU A 111 11.27 -9.85 4.82
CA LEU A 111 10.29 -10.81 5.33
C LEU A 111 10.86 -12.23 5.42
N ASP A 112 11.68 -12.64 4.44
CA ASP A 112 12.32 -13.96 4.44
C ASP A 112 13.35 -14.07 5.57
N SER A 113 14.17 -13.04 5.78
CA SER A 113 15.23 -13.03 6.80
C SER A 113 14.71 -12.82 8.22
N ASN A 114 13.50 -12.26 8.38
CA ASN A 114 12.90 -12.04 9.69
C ASN A 114 11.48 -12.62 9.80
N PRO A 115 11.35 -13.87 10.25
CA PRO A 115 10.04 -14.54 10.39
C PRO A 115 9.03 -13.84 11.31
N ARG A 116 9.47 -12.93 12.18
CA ARG A 116 8.57 -12.15 13.05
C ARG A 116 7.87 -11.03 12.31
N LEU A 117 8.48 -10.52 11.23
CA LEU A 117 7.85 -9.44 10.46
C LEU A 117 6.63 -9.95 9.70
N GLU A 118 5.54 -9.23 9.82
CA GLU A 118 4.26 -9.51 9.17
C GLU A 118 3.95 -8.51 8.06
N MET A 119 4.48 -7.28 8.19
CA MET A 119 4.24 -6.18 7.27
C MET A 119 5.49 -5.33 7.11
N ILE A 120 5.79 -4.95 5.86
CA ILE A 120 6.78 -3.92 5.54
C ILE A 120 6.06 -2.80 4.79
N MET A 121 6.41 -1.57 5.11
CA MET A 121 5.93 -0.39 4.42
C MET A 121 7.07 0.58 4.12
N GLY A 122 7.05 1.19 2.94
CA GLY A 122 8.00 2.22 2.59
C GLY A 122 7.81 3.48 3.42
N ALA A 123 8.89 4.15 3.76
CA ALA A 123 8.87 5.44 4.42
C ALA A 123 9.73 6.46 3.65
N ARG A 124 9.13 7.61 3.33
CA ARG A 124 9.76 8.70 2.57
C ARG A 124 10.56 9.60 3.51
N VAL A 125 11.59 9.03 4.08
CA VAL A 125 12.47 9.72 5.05
C VAL A 125 13.58 10.44 4.29
N GLN A 126 13.68 11.76 4.46
CA GLN A 126 14.79 12.53 3.90
C GLN A 126 16.03 12.35 4.77
N LEU A 127 16.93 11.48 4.35
CA LEU A 127 18.23 11.22 4.96
C LEU A 127 19.35 11.59 3.99
N LEU A 128 20.53 11.92 4.51
CA LEU A 128 21.74 12.10 3.68
C LEU A 128 22.00 10.83 2.87
N GLY A 129 22.28 10.98 1.57
CA GLY A 129 22.47 9.86 0.64
C GLY A 129 21.19 9.22 0.12
N ARG A 130 20.01 9.79 0.41
CA ARG A 130 18.71 9.36 -0.14
C ARG A 130 18.17 10.39 -1.13
N HIS A 131 17.49 9.93 -2.16
CA HIS A 131 16.91 10.76 -3.21
C HIS A 131 15.39 10.83 -3.05
N ILE A 132 14.93 11.59 -2.06
CA ILE A 132 13.50 11.79 -1.78
C ILE A 132 13.10 13.18 -2.25
N GLU A 133 12.49 13.26 -3.44
CA GLU A 133 12.00 14.51 -4.02
C GLU A 133 10.56 14.78 -3.56
N ARG A 134 10.41 15.73 -2.65
CA ARG A 134 9.11 16.13 -2.11
C ARG A 134 9.05 17.64 -1.91
N SER A 135 7.94 18.29 -2.28
CA SER A 135 7.77 19.71 -1.99
C SER A 135 7.72 19.97 -0.48
N ALA A 136 8.32 21.09 -0.03
CA ALA A 136 8.38 21.44 1.40
C ALA A 136 6.99 21.49 2.05
N LEU A 137 6.00 22.08 1.38
CA LEU A 137 4.63 22.16 1.89
C LEU A 137 4.02 20.77 2.13
N ARG A 138 4.17 19.84 1.18
CA ARG A 138 3.70 18.45 1.32
C ARG A 138 4.48 17.70 2.39
N HIS A 139 5.77 18.01 2.55
CA HIS A 139 6.57 17.43 3.62
C HIS A 139 5.99 17.79 4.99
N TYR A 140 5.82 19.08 5.29
CA TYR A 140 5.34 19.52 6.60
C TYR A 140 3.88 19.10 6.87
N ALA A 141 2.98 19.25 5.89
CA ALA A 141 1.60 18.79 6.01
C ALA A 141 1.53 17.28 6.27
N GLY A 142 2.35 16.49 5.57
CA GLY A 142 2.47 15.05 5.79
C GLY A 142 3.00 14.70 7.17
N ARG A 143 3.95 15.48 7.72
CA ARG A 143 4.48 15.27 9.09
C ARG A 143 3.41 15.51 10.15
N ILE A 144 2.61 16.57 10.00
CA ILE A 144 1.48 16.85 10.92
C ILE A 144 0.48 15.70 10.89
N ALA A 145 0.08 15.25 9.69
CA ALA A 145 -0.84 14.14 9.53
C ALA A 145 -0.27 12.83 10.12
N ALA A 146 1.00 12.51 9.84
CA ALA A 146 1.68 11.33 10.38
C ALA A 146 1.76 11.36 11.91
N THR A 147 2.02 12.54 12.50
CA THR A 147 2.05 12.71 13.97
C THR A 147 0.67 12.47 14.57
N ALA A 148 -0.38 13.01 13.98
CA ALA A 148 -1.75 12.78 14.44
C ALA A 148 -2.13 11.28 14.37
N ILE A 149 -1.83 10.63 13.24
CA ILE A 149 -2.07 9.19 13.05
C ILE A 149 -1.28 8.37 14.09
N SER A 150 0.01 8.66 14.24
CA SER A 150 0.92 7.99 15.19
C SER A 150 0.40 8.09 16.63
N THR A 151 -0.07 9.28 17.02
CA THR A 151 -0.65 9.53 18.36
C THR A 151 -1.93 8.73 18.57
N VAL A 152 -2.81 8.72 17.57
CA VAL A 152 -4.08 7.98 17.64
C VAL A 152 -3.83 6.47 17.72
N LEU A 153 -2.94 5.94 16.89
CA LEU A 153 -2.62 4.51 16.87
C LEU A 153 -1.82 4.05 18.11
N GLY A 154 -1.18 4.98 18.83
CA GLY A 154 -0.24 4.64 19.92
C GLY A 154 1.02 3.93 19.40
N LEU A 155 1.29 4.03 18.09
CA LEU A 155 2.43 3.44 17.40
C LEU A 155 3.25 4.55 16.74
N ARG A 156 4.56 4.60 17.03
CA ARG A 156 5.46 5.58 16.42
C ARG A 156 5.71 5.21 14.96
N VAL A 157 4.96 5.80 14.05
CA VAL A 157 5.06 5.57 12.60
C VAL A 157 5.47 6.87 11.92
N TYR A 158 6.45 6.80 11.03
CA TYR A 158 6.94 7.96 10.31
C TYR A 158 6.06 8.29 9.08
N ASP A 159 5.70 7.29 8.26
CA ASP A 159 4.98 7.49 7.00
C ASP A 159 3.96 6.37 6.72
N THR A 160 2.74 6.54 7.19
CA THR A 160 1.67 5.57 6.94
C THR A 160 1.16 5.60 5.50
N GLN A 161 1.36 6.73 4.78
CA GLN A 161 0.72 7.00 3.49
C GLN A 161 1.60 6.70 2.27
N CYS A 162 2.74 6.04 2.46
CA CYS A 162 3.53 5.54 1.33
C CYS A 162 2.79 4.41 0.63
N GLY A 163 2.59 4.51 -0.69
CA GLY A 163 1.87 3.54 -1.51
C GLY A 163 2.67 2.28 -1.85
N ALA A 164 3.62 1.90 -1.00
CA ALA A 164 4.46 0.72 -1.14
C ALA A 164 4.38 -0.12 0.14
N LYS A 165 3.68 -1.25 0.09
CA LYS A 165 3.50 -2.14 1.24
C LYS A 165 3.49 -3.60 0.82
N LEU A 166 4.09 -4.45 1.66
CA LEU A 166 4.13 -5.90 1.48
C LEU A 166 3.76 -6.59 2.79
N PHE A 167 3.00 -7.67 2.70
CA PHE A 167 2.47 -8.41 3.84
C PHE A 167 2.70 -9.91 3.67
N ARG A 168 2.80 -10.65 4.75
CA ARG A 168 2.56 -12.09 4.71
C ARG A 168 1.12 -12.36 4.29
N ALA A 169 0.91 -13.35 3.44
CA ALA A 169 -0.40 -13.61 2.84
C ALA A 169 -1.48 -13.92 3.88
N GLU A 170 -1.14 -14.65 4.94
CA GLU A 170 -2.06 -14.95 6.04
C GLU A 170 -2.53 -13.68 6.75
N VAL A 171 -1.62 -12.74 7.02
CA VAL A 171 -1.93 -11.46 7.67
C VAL A 171 -2.79 -10.59 6.76
N ALA A 172 -2.42 -10.49 5.49
CA ALA A 172 -3.22 -9.73 4.52
C ALA A 172 -4.65 -10.27 4.41
N ARG A 173 -4.85 -11.59 4.47
CA ARG A 173 -6.19 -12.22 4.43
C ARG A 173 -7.11 -11.69 5.53
N GLU A 174 -6.57 -11.47 6.72
CA GLU A 174 -7.34 -10.92 7.83
C GLU A 174 -7.56 -9.42 7.68
N LEU A 175 -6.49 -8.65 7.36
CA LEU A 175 -6.53 -7.19 7.31
C LEU A 175 -7.42 -6.65 6.18
N PHE A 176 -7.50 -7.36 5.04
CA PHE A 176 -8.24 -6.92 3.86
C PHE A 176 -9.59 -7.65 3.67
N ARG A 177 -9.99 -8.52 4.58
CA ARG A 177 -11.26 -9.26 4.50
C ARG A 177 -12.45 -8.31 4.43
N GLU A 178 -12.57 -7.44 5.41
CA GLU A 178 -13.70 -6.51 5.53
C GLU A 178 -13.44 -5.20 4.79
N ARG A 179 -14.52 -4.55 4.33
CA ARG A 179 -14.41 -3.21 3.72
C ARG A 179 -13.78 -2.22 4.68
N PHE A 180 -12.98 -1.30 4.14
CA PHE A 180 -12.43 -0.21 4.92
C PHE A 180 -13.53 0.80 5.29
N ARG A 181 -13.44 1.34 6.49
CA ARG A 181 -14.31 2.41 6.99
C ARG A 181 -13.87 3.77 6.50
N THR A 182 -12.62 3.86 6.06
CA THR A 182 -12.00 5.07 5.56
C THR A 182 -11.68 4.92 4.07
N ARG A 183 -11.72 6.03 3.34
CA ARG A 183 -11.42 6.02 1.91
C ARG A 183 -10.01 6.50 1.61
N TRP A 184 -9.59 7.54 2.29
CA TRP A 184 -8.34 8.23 1.98
C TRP A 184 -7.17 7.77 2.87
N ILE A 185 -7.41 7.59 4.17
CA ILE A 185 -6.40 7.13 5.13
C ILE A 185 -6.51 5.63 5.45
N PHE A 186 -6.95 4.83 4.48
CA PHE A 186 -7.08 3.37 4.67
C PHE A 186 -5.75 2.71 5.07
N ASP A 187 -4.63 3.29 4.65
CA ASP A 187 -3.29 2.87 5.06
C ASP A 187 -3.11 2.89 6.59
N ALA A 188 -3.63 3.93 7.25
CA ALA A 188 -3.65 4.00 8.71
C ALA A 188 -4.64 2.99 9.31
N GLU A 189 -5.78 2.74 8.62
CA GLU A 189 -6.73 1.73 9.04
C GLU A 189 -6.16 0.31 8.95
N VAL A 190 -5.33 0.00 7.95
CA VAL A 190 -4.61 -1.29 7.86
C VAL A 190 -3.77 -1.51 9.12
N ILE A 191 -3.01 -0.50 9.56
CA ILE A 191 -2.19 -0.58 10.77
C ILE A 191 -3.08 -0.71 12.01
N ALA A 192 -4.19 0.04 12.08
CA ALA A 192 -5.14 -0.07 13.20
C ALA A 192 -5.74 -1.48 13.31
N ARG A 193 -6.08 -2.11 12.18
CA ARG A 193 -6.54 -3.50 12.11
C ARG A 193 -5.48 -4.47 12.60
N LEU A 194 -4.23 -4.27 12.21
CA LEU A 194 -3.09 -5.08 12.68
C LEU A 194 -2.93 -4.97 14.20
N ILE A 195 -2.97 -3.75 14.75
CA ILE A 195 -2.91 -3.52 16.20
C ILE A 195 -4.08 -4.21 16.91
N ALA A 196 -5.30 -4.06 16.38
CA ALA A 196 -6.49 -4.67 16.98
C ALA A 196 -6.46 -6.21 16.92
N ARG A 197 -5.89 -6.78 15.86
CA ARG A 197 -5.68 -8.23 15.70
C ARG A 197 -4.71 -8.78 16.75
N LEU A 198 -3.61 -8.08 16.96
CA LEU A 198 -2.60 -8.49 17.93
C LEU A 198 -3.07 -8.33 19.39
N GLY A 199 -3.86 -7.28 19.67
CA GLY A 199 -4.26 -6.92 21.02
C GLY A 199 -3.31 -5.90 21.67
N ALA A 200 -3.80 -5.19 22.70
CA ALA A 200 -3.08 -4.07 23.30
C ALA A 200 -1.78 -4.48 24.02
N ASP A 201 -1.80 -5.65 24.68
CA ASP A 201 -0.69 -6.15 25.51
C ASP A 201 0.00 -7.36 24.85
N SER A 202 -0.08 -7.48 23.52
CA SER A 202 0.46 -8.62 22.79
C SER A 202 1.99 -8.65 22.79
N ASN A 203 2.52 -9.86 22.85
CA ASN A 203 3.92 -10.15 22.56
C ASN A 203 3.96 -11.27 21.50
N PRO A 204 4.34 -11.01 20.24
CA PRO A 204 4.88 -9.74 19.73
C PRO A 204 3.83 -8.62 19.60
N SER A 205 4.28 -7.38 19.77
CA SER A 205 3.48 -6.16 19.55
C SER A 205 3.56 -5.69 18.09
N ALA A 206 2.73 -4.71 17.71
CA ALA A 206 2.81 -4.12 16.37
C ALA A 206 4.20 -3.54 16.04
N ARG A 207 4.99 -3.13 17.05
CA ARG A 207 6.36 -2.64 16.85
C ARG A 207 7.34 -3.74 16.43
N ASP A 208 7.04 -4.97 16.78
CA ASP A 208 7.91 -6.12 16.52
C ASP A 208 7.62 -6.76 15.16
N VAL A 209 6.41 -6.55 14.62
CA VAL A 209 5.92 -7.20 13.40
C VAL A 209 5.81 -6.27 12.20
N VAL A 210 5.90 -4.94 12.39
CA VAL A 210 5.89 -3.95 11.32
C VAL A 210 7.26 -3.31 11.16
N TYR A 211 7.74 -3.25 9.92
CA TYR A 211 8.98 -2.57 9.59
C TYR A 211 8.72 -1.40 8.64
N GLU A 212 9.14 -0.19 9.03
CA GLU A 212 9.19 0.97 8.14
C GLU A 212 10.53 0.99 7.43
N TYR A 213 10.49 0.74 6.12
CA TYR A 213 11.68 0.74 5.28
C TYR A 213 11.98 2.14 4.76
N PRO A 214 13.11 2.77 5.15
CA PRO A 214 13.50 4.07 4.63
C PRO A 214 13.88 3.95 3.15
N LEU A 215 13.02 4.45 2.26
CA LEU A 215 13.25 4.35 0.81
C LEU A 215 14.56 5.02 0.39
N HIS A 216 15.28 4.39 -0.55
CA HIS A 216 16.49 4.95 -1.16
C HIS A 216 16.18 6.08 -2.14
N ALA A 217 15.07 5.92 -2.88
CA ALA A 217 14.58 6.90 -3.84
C ALA A 217 13.06 6.96 -3.82
N TRP A 218 12.54 8.16 -3.97
CA TRP A 218 11.11 8.42 -4.18
C TRP A 218 10.96 9.74 -4.94
N MET A 219 10.17 9.74 -6.00
CA MET A 219 9.95 10.94 -6.83
C MET A 219 8.47 11.33 -6.79
N ASP A 220 8.21 12.62 -6.54
CA ASP A 220 6.84 13.16 -6.58
C ASP A 220 6.35 13.24 -8.05
N VAL A 221 5.48 12.35 -8.43
CA VAL A 221 4.87 12.37 -9.76
C VAL A 221 3.77 13.43 -9.81
N ARG A 222 3.85 14.35 -10.78
CA ARG A 222 2.89 15.45 -10.95
C ARG A 222 1.46 14.91 -11.10
N GLY A 223 0.48 15.56 -10.44
CA GLY A 223 -0.94 15.23 -10.54
C GLY A 223 -1.61 14.79 -9.25
N SER A 224 -1.01 15.05 -8.09
CA SER A 224 -1.67 14.85 -6.79
C SER A 224 -2.96 15.66 -6.69
N LYS A 225 -4.06 14.97 -6.42
CA LYS A 225 -5.42 15.51 -6.33
C LYS A 225 -5.84 15.87 -4.90
N ILE A 226 -4.89 16.13 -3.98
CA ILE A 226 -5.20 16.41 -2.56
C ILE A 226 -5.60 17.87 -2.41
N GLY A 227 -6.85 18.11 -1.97
CA GLY A 227 -7.38 19.42 -1.66
C GLY A 227 -7.56 19.66 -0.16
N PRO A 228 -7.86 20.90 0.28
CA PRO A 228 -8.10 21.22 1.69
C PRO A 228 -9.22 20.41 2.34
N SER A 229 -10.28 20.06 1.59
CA SER A 229 -11.38 19.23 2.06
C SER A 229 -10.94 17.81 2.44
N ASP A 230 -9.84 17.32 1.86
CA ASP A 230 -9.35 15.96 2.14
C ASP A 230 -8.70 15.87 3.54
N TYR A 231 -8.09 16.95 4.01
CA TYR A 231 -7.56 17.01 5.37
C TYR A 231 -8.68 16.95 6.43
N LEU A 232 -9.81 17.63 6.19
CA LEU A 232 -10.96 17.55 7.08
C LEU A 232 -11.57 16.14 7.09
N ARG A 233 -11.71 15.53 5.91
CA ARG A 233 -12.15 14.13 5.80
C ARG A 233 -11.20 13.18 6.51
N ALA A 234 -9.88 13.39 6.39
CA ALA A 234 -8.88 12.60 7.08
C ALA A 234 -9.04 12.69 8.62
N ALA A 235 -9.33 13.87 9.16
CA ALA A 235 -9.56 14.03 10.59
C ALA A 235 -10.79 13.25 11.07
N VAL A 236 -11.90 13.31 10.31
CA VAL A 236 -13.11 12.52 10.60
C VAL A 236 -12.81 11.01 10.50
N ASP A 237 -12.09 10.60 9.46
CA ASP A 237 -11.70 9.20 9.27
C ASP A 237 -10.77 8.72 10.40
N LEU A 238 -9.85 9.55 10.87
CA LEU A 238 -8.99 9.23 12.01
C LEU A 238 -9.77 9.02 13.30
N LEU A 239 -10.82 9.82 13.53
CA LEU A 239 -11.73 9.64 14.65
C LEU A 239 -12.52 8.32 14.53
N ARG A 240 -12.92 7.92 13.32
CA ARG A 240 -13.57 6.62 13.06
C ARG A 240 -12.64 5.46 13.40
N ILE A 241 -11.36 5.55 12.97
CA ILE A 241 -10.32 4.56 13.30
C ILE A 241 -10.18 4.45 14.82
N TYR A 242 -10.01 5.58 15.51
CA TYR A 242 -9.86 5.62 16.96
C TYR A 242 -11.02 4.93 17.68
N ARG A 243 -12.25 5.31 17.34
CA ARG A 243 -13.45 4.79 17.98
C ARG A 243 -13.65 3.29 17.76
N HIS A 244 -13.28 2.80 16.58
CA HIS A 244 -13.58 1.43 16.19
C HIS A 244 -12.48 0.43 16.53
N TYR A 245 -11.23 0.81 16.40
CA TYR A 245 -10.10 -0.12 16.57
C TYR A 245 -9.27 0.15 17.82
N VAL A 246 -9.04 1.42 18.17
CA VAL A 246 -8.08 1.77 19.23
C VAL A 246 -8.75 1.80 20.60
N ARG A 247 -9.90 2.47 20.73
CA ARG A 247 -10.61 2.57 22.00
C ARG A 247 -11.03 1.21 22.59
N PRO A 248 -11.58 0.28 21.82
CA PRO A 248 -11.92 -1.06 22.34
C PRO A 248 -10.71 -1.88 22.77
N SER A 249 -9.56 -1.75 22.08
CA SER A 249 -8.35 -2.49 22.44
C SER A 249 -7.66 -1.95 23.71
N ARG A 250 -7.91 -0.68 24.09
CA ARG A 250 -7.38 -0.09 25.35
C ARG A 250 -8.24 -0.40 26.58
N ASN A 251 -9.46 -0.89 26.38
CA ASN A 251 -10.42 -1.19 27.44
C ASN A 251 -10.55 -2.70 27.70
N ARG A 252 -9.73 -3.51 27.06
CA ARG A 252 -9.59 -4.94 27.30
C ARG A 252 -8.25 -5.24 27.97
#